data_9ffec962ca911b9c4506a6aa3a72b28b
#
_entry.id   9ffec962ca911b9c4506a6aa3a72b28b
#
_cell.length_a   1.000
_cell.length_b   1.000
_cell.length_c   1.000
_cell.angle_alpha   90.00
_cell.angle_beta   90.00
_cell.angle_gamma   90.00
#
_symmetry.space_group_name_H-M   'P 1'
#
loop_
_entity.id
_entity.type
_entity.pdbx_description
1 polymer ?
#
loop_
_entity_poly.entity_id
_entity_poly.type
_entity_poly.pdbx_seq_one_letter_code
_entity_poly.pdbx_strand_id
1 'polypeptide(L)'
;MLFISSNTNVIEKGPKLGKRAQALLKKQEDTSFSKEPISSEDYLELGSADEESGDRWLGSDLSKSLRFYQKAYTNYLHSIQLDKVNLDSYYNSSRLLFQVYSQYFKTDGVNVYDLVNVNDVLTNDESSVFQDLTAILHAHEDALEVARKLNVPIPLDLIFNSGIVLTEVLEVEQDNVNSNFNRLLEITHTAQEMFKKLLDLQVNEFQKFLGELEAIPEGKLDVNQPNQDISLSAKQEEYTSEEVVQPTDILETVLASYKVAQAILENITDYSTQIQPVLDLINPFLSICDEISRDLIENFSETSPHDMVSNISLEQIGELKIIKTNILGLLMNDLNQLFDLWSSDNIPKSAERFMLAADNIQSLLDRNDYTLSSINATPTDHKDLYWKALTEMNNALKQAQNILHQSYLEKKKTPSGKDIGLGSLIAQISEVMIARADVDLQRCQVVGYEPSEKNKQVLLQNSKTLLKNAMTLANTPGGLRERVAEKLQREKKKVDAVLRMCVLEGKSTIDELDTILGRNKWINELPTLKRLAYFEQFGINNIEVPPF
;
A
#
# COMPACT_ATOMS: atom_id res chain seq x y z
N MET A 1 2.61 8.02 -16.51
CA MET A 1 3.18 7.23 -15.40
C MET A 1 2.71 5.79 -15.55
N LEU A 2 3.62 4.85 -15.62
CA LEU A 2 3.29 3.45 -15.42
C LEU A 2 3.22 3.23 -13.90
N PHE A 3 2.06 3.50 -13.29
CA PHE A 3 1.87 3.14 -11.89
C PHE A 3 1.79 1.61 -11.81
N ILE A 4 2.92 0.99 -11.54
CA ILE A 4 2.92 -0.36 -11.00
C ILE A 4 2.67 -0.16 -9.51
N SER A 5 1.40 -0.26 -9.11
CA SER A 5 1.02 -0.17 -7.70
C SER A 5 1.86 -1.19 -6.94
N SER A 6 2.86 -0.71 -6.23
CA SER A 6 3.53 -1.51 -5.22
C SER A 6 2.46 -1.78 -4.15
N ASN A 7 1.80 -2.93 -4.24
CA ASN A 7 0.97 -3.45 -3.16
C ASN A 7 1.91 -3.79 -1.98
N THR A 8 2.49 -2.78 -1.39
CA THR A 8 3.04 -2.90 -0.06
C THR A 8 1.83 -3.08 0.84
N ASN A 9 1.61 -4.32 1.29
CA ASN A 9 0.74 -4.59 2.41
C ASN A 9 1.27 -3.74 3.57
N VAL A 10 0.73 -2.55 3.73
CA VAL A 10 0.82 -1.83 5.00
C VAL A 10 0.10 -2.77 5.96
N ILE A 11 0.86 -3.43 6.82
CA ILE A 11 0.30 -4.26 7.88
C ILE A 11 -0.32 -3.27 8.84
N GLU A 12 -1.60 -2.94 8.59
CA GLU A 12 -2.40 -2.27 9.59
C GLU A 12 -2.36 -3.16 10.83
N LYS A 13 -1.79 -2.66 11.92
CA LYS A 13 -1.86 -3.36 13.20
C LYS A 13 -3.34 -3.52 13.50
N GLY A 14 -3.78 -4.77 13.55
CA GLY A 14 -5.17 -5.13 13.76
C GLY A 14 -5.72 -4.51 15.06
N PRO A 15 -7.05 -4.50 15.24
CA PRO A 15 -7.68 -3.93 16.42
C PRO A 15 -7.08 -4.55 17.68
N LYS A 16 -6.50 -3.71 18.55
CA LYS A 16 -6.15 -4.14 19.91
C LYS A 16 -7.46 -4.43 20.64
N LEU A 17 -7.89 -5.68 20.58
CA LEU A 17 -8.97 -6.17 21.44
C LEU A 17 -8.47 -6.09 22.88
N GLY A 18 -9.02 -5.18 23.67
CA GLY A 18 -8.78 -5.16 25.11
C GLY A 18 -9.06 -6.55 25.70
N LYS A 19 -8.30 -6.94 26.71
CA LYS A 19 -8.47 -8.27 27.39
C LYS A 19 -9.91 -8.57 27.77
N ARG A 20 -10.72 -7.54 28.01
CA ARG A 20 -12.15 -7.65 28.31
C ARG A 20 -12.94 -8.12 27.08
N ALA A 21 -12.63 -7.62 25.88
CA ALA A 21 -13.24 -8.08 24.64
C ALA A 21 -12.81 -9.52 24.30
N GLN A 22 -11.55 -9.91 24.56
CA GLN A 22 -11.10 -11.32 24.43
C GLN A 22 -11.76 -12.24 25.47
N ALA A 23 -12.01 -11.75 26.69
CA ALA A 23 -12.72 -12.50 27.72
C ALA A 23 -14.22 -12.64 27.38
N LEU A 24 -14.81 -11.64 26.73
CA LEU A 24 -16.19 -11.68 26.25
C LEU A 24 -16.35 -12.62 25.06
N LEU A 25 -15.39 -12.69 24.14
CA LEU A 25 -15.39 -13.68 23.06
C LEU A 25 -15.35 -15.11 23.59
N LYS A 26 -14.61 -15.38 24.67
CA LYS A 26 -14.65 -16.69 25.38
C LYS A 26 -15.95 -16.94 26.12
N LYS A 27 -16.68 -15.89 26.49
CA LYS A 27 -17.98 -15.97 27.16
C LYS A 27 -19.18 -16.03 26.21
N GLN A 28 -18.98 -15.66 24.92
CA GLN A 28 -20.02 -15.64 23.89
C GLN A 28 -20.50 -17.04 23.44
N GLU A 29 -19.84 -18.11 23.84
CA GLU A 29 -20.41 -19.47 23.67
C GLU A 29 -21.66 -19.73 24.54
N ASP A 30 -21.95 -18.89 25.55
CA ASP A 30 -23.02 -19.19 26.51
C ASP A 30 -24.00 -18.06 26.89
N THR A 31 -23.94 -16.85 26.35
CA THR A 31 -24.94 -15.81 26.69
C THR A 31 -25.31 -14.91 25.55
N SER A 32 -26.55 -14.98 25.10
CA SER A 32 -27.21 -13.93 24.28
C SER A 32 -27.13 -12.58 25.01
N PHE A 33 -26.45 -11.59 24.43
CA PHE A 33 -26.51 -10.20 24.87
C PHE A 33 -27.94 -9.68 24.67
N SER A 34 -28.69 -9.61 25.77
CA SER A 34 -30.06 -9.09 25.78
C SER A 34 -30.17 -7.71 26.45
N LYS A 35 -29.05 -7.04 26.75
CA LYS A 35 -29.08 -5.68 27.27
C LYS A 35 -28.70 -4.69 26.18
N GLU A 36 -29.60 -3.71 25.96
CA GLU A 36 -29.26 -2.55 25.14
C GLU A 36 -28.04 -1.81 25.73
N PRO A 37 -27.05 -1.36 24.89
CA PRO A 37 -25.90 -0.61 25.37
C PRO A 37 -26.36 0.70 26.00
N ILE A 38 -25.78 1.05 27.16
CA ILE A 38 -26.20 2.23 27.95
C ILE A 38 -25.01 3.17 28.19
N SER A 39 -23.80 2.62 28.31
CA SER A 39 -22.58 3.39 28.59
C SER A 39 -21.70 3.58 27.35
N SER A 40 -20.77 4.54 27.42
CA SER A 40 -19.72 4.71 26.40
C SER A 40 -18.93 3.44 26.17
N GLU A 41 -18.60 2.71 27.23
CA GLU A 41 -17.86 1.44 27.17
C GLU A 41 -18.67 0.33 26.49
N ASP A 42 -19.99 0.24 26.78
CA ASP A 42 -20.84 -0.77 26.12
C ASP A 42 -20.89 -0.53 24.59
N TYR A 43 -20.96 0.74 24.15
CA TYR A 43 -20.93 1.07 22.74
C TYR A 43 -19.55 0.83 22.10
N LEU A 44 -18.45 1.08 22.82
CA LEU A 44 -17.10 0.77 22.36
C LEU A 44 -16.94 -0.76 22.15
N GLU A 45 -17.36 -1.58 23.13
CA GLU A 45 -17.32 -3.03 23.02
C GLU A 45 -18.18 -3.55 21.86
N LEU A 46 -19.38 -3.01 21.69
CA LEU A 46 -20.27 -3.36 20.58
C LEU A 46 -19.67 -2.97 19.22
N GLY A 47 -19.05 -1.79 19.13
CA GLY A 47 -18.33 -1.33 17.95
C GLY A 47 -17.20 -2.30 17.56
N SER A 48 -16.38 -2.72 18.52
CA SER A 48 -15.29 -3.69 18.29
C SER A 48 -15.83 -5.05 17.82
N ALA A 49 -16.95 -5.52 18.37
CA ALA A 49 -17.58 -6.78 17.95
C ALA A 49 -18.17 -6.72 16.53
N ASP A 50 -18.77 -5.57 16.14
CA ASP A 50 -19.26 -5.34 14.79
C ASP A 50 -18.09 -5.24 13.79
N GLU A 51 -16.99 -4.58 14.16
CA GLU A 51 -15.77 -4.48 13.33
C GLU A 51 -15.18 -5.88 13.08
N GLU A 52 -15.01 -6.71 14.09
CA GLU A 52 -14.56 -8.09 13.93
C GLU A 52 -15.48 -8.90 13.00
N SER A 53 -16.79 -8.61 13.07
CA SER A 53 -17.75 -9.21 12.13
C SER A 53 -17.51 -8.73 10.71
N GLY A 54 -17.16 -7.47 10.50
CA GLY A 54 -16.75 -6.91 9.22
C GLY A 54 -15.52 -7.63 8.66
N ASP A 55 -14.48 -7.80 9.47
CA ASP A 55 -13.23 -8.50 9.10
C ASP A 55 -13.48 -9.93 8.64
N ARG A 56 -14.36 -10.64 9.32
CA ARG A 56 -14.74 -12.02 8.93
C ARG A 56 -15.39 -12.09 7.55
N TRP A 57 -16.11 -11.05 7.12
CA TRP A 57 -16.76 -11.01 5.81
C TRP A 57 -15.90 -10.39 4.71
N LEU A 58 -14.86 -9.64 5.04
CA LEU A 58 -14.02 -8.89 4.09
C LEU A 58 -13.47 -9.76 2.96
N GLY A 59 -13.10 -11.00 3.25
CA GLY A 59 -12.58 -11.93 2.25
C GLY A 59 -13.63 -12.51 1.30
N SER A 60 -14.92 -12.51 1.67
CA SER A 60 -15.97 -13.24 0.96
C SER A 60 -17.14 -12.38 0.47
N ASP A 61 -17.46 -11.29 1.17
CA ASP A 61 -18.59 -10.41 0.84
C ASP A 61 -18.29 -8.98 1.28
N LEU A 62 -17.74 -8.17 0.38
CA LEU A 62 -17.40 -6.77 0.63
C LEU A 62 -18.62 -5.94 1.04
N SER A 63 -19.80 -6.18 0.45
CA SER A 63 -21.02 -5.46 0.79
C SER A 63 -21.44 -5.70 2.23
N LYS A 64 -21.34 -6.94 2.68
CA LYS A 64 -21.68 -7.33 4.05
C LYS A 64 -20.66 -6.82 5.05
N SER A 65 -19.38 -6.92 4.72
CA SER A 65 -18.27 -6.36 5.51
C SER A 65 -18.47 -4.86 5.73
N LEU A 66 -18.71 -4.09 4.66
CA LEU A 66 -18.90 -2.64 4.73
C LEU A 66 -20.09 -2.25 5.62
N ARG A 67 -21.20 -3.00 5.58
CA ARG A 67 -22.35 -2.74 6.48
C ARG A 67 -22.02 -3.02 7.95
N PHE A 68 -21.16 -4.00 8.25
CA PHE A 68 -20.68 -4.22 9.62
C PHE A 68 -19.74 -3.11 10.07
N TYR A 69 -18.83 -2.65 9.21
CA TYR A 69 -17.99 -1.50 9.51
C TYR A 69 -18.79 -0.22 9.74
N GLN A 70 -19.90 -0.02 8.98
CA GLN A 70 -20.82 1.09 9.25
C GLN A 70 -21.46 1.00 10.64
N LYS A 71 -21.86 -0.20 11.08
CA LYS A 71 -22.40 -0.39 12.44
C LYS A 71 -21.35 -0.12 13.50
N ALA A 72 -20.14 -0.64 13.30
CA ALA A 72 -19.01 -0.41 14.20
C ALA A 72 -18.73 1.09 14.36
N TYR A 73 -18.62 1.82 13.25
CA TYR A 73 -18.42 3.26 13.25
C TYR A 73 -19.53 4.02 13.97
N THR A 74 -20.79 3.66 13.71
CA THR A 74 -21.95 4.24 14.40
C THR A 74 -21.87 4.03 15.91
N ASN A 75 -21.45 2.85 16.37
CA ASN A 75 -21.26 2.56 17.78
C ASN A 75 -20.10 3.36 18.39
N TYR A 76 -18.98 3.52 17.70
CA TYR A 76 -17.88 4.37 18.16
C TYR A 76 -18.31 5.84 18.27
N LEU A 77 -19.10 6.35 17.32
CA LEU A 77 -19.66 7.70 17.41
C LEU A 77 -20.61 7.87 18.60
N HIS A 78 -21.47 6.87 18.92
CA HIS A 78 -22.32 6.89 20.11
C HIS A 78 -21.50 6.88 21.39
N SER A 79 -20.43 6.06 21.44
CA SER A 79 -19.48 6.05 22.57
C SER A 79 -18.88 7.45 22.79
N ILE A 80 -18.39 8.09 21.73
CA ILE A 80 -17.84 9.46 21.76
C ILE A 80 -18.90 10.51 22.19
N GLN A 81 -20.16 10.34 21.78
CA GLN A 81 -21.24 11.25 22.19
C GLN A 81 -21.52 11.18 23.69
N LEU A 82 -21.46 9.97 24.27
CA LEU A 82 -21.68 9.73 25.71
C LEU A 82 -20.47 10.16 26.55
N ASP A 83 -19.27 9.91 26.07
CA ASP A 83 -18.02 10.30 26.72
C ASP A 83 -17.03 10.90 25.72
N LYS A 84 -16.94 12.22 25.71
CA LYS A 84 -16.09 13.00 24.80
C LYS A 84 -14.59 12.92 25.11
N VAL A 85 -14.19 12.17 26.12
CA VAL A 85 -12.80 11.95 26.47
C VAL A 85 -12.41 10.46 26.40
N ASN A 86 -13.27 9.61 25.87
CA ASN A 86 -12.98 8.19 25.61
C ASN A 86 -12.00 8.05 24.44
N LEU A 87 -10.69 8.03 24.74
CA LEU A 87 -9.63 7.98 23.72
C LEU A 87 -9.72 6.74 22.82
N ASP A 88 -10.08 5.58 23.38
CA ASP A 88 -10.17 4.33 22.62
C ASP A 88 -11.24 4.40 21.52
N SER A 89 -12.36 5.10 21.78
CA SER A 89 -13.41 5.29 20.78
C SER A 89 -12.96 6.23 19.66
N TYR A 90 -12.22 7.30 19.96
CA TYR A 90 -11.63 8.18 18.94
C TYR A 90 -10.60 7.43 18.12
N TYR A 91 -9.72 6.67 18.76
CA TYR A 91 -8.70 5.87 18.08
C TYR A 91 -9.33 4.82 17.15
N ASN A 92 -10.26 4.00 17.68
CA ASN A 92 -10.89 2.95 16.88
C ASN A 92 -11.70 3.52 15.71
N SER A 93 -12.42 4.65 15.91
CA SER A 93 -13.16 5.28 14.83
C SER A 93 -12.23 5.80 13.71
N SER A 94 -11.15 6.51 14.05
CA SER A 94 -10.20 7.06 13.07
C SER A 94 -9.47 5.94 12.29
N ARG A 95 -9.02 4.89 12.99
CA ARG A 95 -8.40 3.72 12.39
C ARG A 95 -9.36 2.98 11.45
N LEU A 96 -10.63 2.78 11.86
CA LEU A 96 -11.63 2.11 11.04
C LEU A 96 -11.94 2.89 9.76
N LEU A 97 -12.00 4.23 9.81
CA LEU A 97 -12.16 5.06 8.62
C LEU A 97 -11.03 4.82 7.62
N PHE A 98 -9.78 4.79 8.10
CA PHE A 98 -8.63 4.55 7.23
C PHE A 98 -8.61 3.11 6.68
N GLN A 99 -8.97 2.11 7.50
CA GLN A 99 -9.12 0.72 7.05
C GLN A 99 -10.16 0.60 5.92
N VAL A 100 -11.32 1.24 6.07
CA VAL A 100 -12.35 1.24 5.02
C VAL A 100 -11.85 1.95 3.76
N TYR A 101 -11.18 3.08 3.90
CA TYR A 101 -10.55 3.77 2.76
C TYR A 101 -9.57 2.84 2.03
N SER A 102 -8.64 2.21 2.74
CA SER A 102 -7.64 1.30 2.16
C SER A 102 -8.27 0.11 1.45
N GLN A 103 -9.31 -0.49 2.03
CA GLN A 103 -9.93 -1.71 1.50
C GLN A 103 -10.92 -1.46 0.35
N TYR A 104 -11.61 -0.33 0.34
CA TYR A 104 -12.70 -0.09 -0.60
C TYR A 104 -12.42 1.02 -1.60
N PHE A 105 -11.54 1.96 -1.28
CA PHE A 105 -11.19 3.08 -2.16
C PHE A 105 -9.85 2.86 -2.86
N LYS A 106 -8.81 2.53 -2.10
CA LYS A 106 -7.46 2.32 -2.62
C LYS A 106 -7.28 0.97 -3.32
N THR A 107 -8.06 -0.05 -2.93
CA THR A 107 -7.91 -1.40 -3.50
C THR A 107 -8.31 -1.42 -4.97
N ASP A 108 -7.35 -1.71 -5.83
CA ASP A 108 -7.53 -1.76 -7.27
C ASP A 108 -8.64 -2.75 -7.68
N GLY A 109 -9.53 -2.31 -8.57
CA GLY A 109 -10.67 -3.11 -9.03
C GLY A 109 -11.90 -3.11 -8.12
N VAL A 110 -11.82 -2.61 -6.89
CA VAL A 110 -12.99 -2.42 -6.03
C VAL A 110 -13.68 -1.10 -6.38
N ASN A 111 -14.96 -1.17 -6.71
CA ASN A 111 -15.81 0.01 -6.89
C ASN A 111 -16.99 -0.11 -5.92
N VAL A 112 -17.03 0.76 -4.91
CA VAL A 112 -18.07 0.70 -3.88
C VAL A 112 -19.47 0.95 -4.44
N TYR A 113 -19.61 1.68 -5.53
CA TYR A 113 -20.88 1.97 -6.18
C TYR A 113 -21.48 0.75 -6.90
N ASP A 114 -20.68 -0.29 -7.15
CA ASP A 114 -21.12 -1.57 -7.70
C ASP A 114 -21.55 -2.57 -6.60
N LEU A 115 -21.36 -2.21 -5.33
CA LEU A 115 -21.74 -3.06 -4.19
C LEU A 115 -23.26 -2.99 -3.94
N VAL A 116 -23.82 -4.13 -3.55
CA VAL A 116 -25.26 -4.28 -3.35
C VAL A 116 -25.67 -3.92 -1.92
N ASN A 117 -26.77 -3.14 -1.75
CA ASN A 117 -27.32 -2.79 -0.45
C ASN A 117 -26.34 -2.03 0.47
N VAL A 118 -25.61 -1.06 -0.08
CA VAL A 118 -24.70 -0.18 0.66
C VAL A 118 -25.06 1.30 0.50
N ASN A 119 -26.19 1.63 -0.13
CA ASN A 119 -26.61 3.02 -0.36
C ASN A 119 -26.73 3.83 0.94
N ASP A 120 -27.11 3.17 2.05
CA ASP A 120 -27.21 3.80 3.36
C ASP A 120 -25.84 4.11 3.98
N VAL A 121 -24.77 3.48 3.45
CA VAL A 121 -23.38 3.72 3.87
C VAL A 121 -22.75 4.82 3.04
N LEU A 122 -23.08 4.91 1.76
CA LEU A 122 -22.50 5.87 0.81
C LEU A 122 -23.23 7.24 0.90
N THR A 123 -23.44 7.71 2.11
CA THR A 123 -23.95 9.07 2.39
C THR A 123 -22.76 10.03 2.50
N ASN A 124 -22.97 11.29 2.09
CA ASN A 124 -21.92 12.33 2.18
C ASN A 124 -22.00 13.06 3.54
N ASP A 125 -22.24 12.34 4.62
CA ASP A 125 -22.28 12.91 5.97
C ASP A 125 -21.23 12.27 6.88
N GLU A 126 -20.94 12.96 7.99
CA GLU A 126 -19.93 12.53 8.97
C GLU A 126 -20.28 11.22 9.69
N SER A 127 -21.52 10.73 9.56
CA SER A 127 -21.94 9.45 10.14
C SER A 127 -21.61 8.24 9.26
N SER A 128 -21.19 8.46 8.02
CA SER A 128 -20.75 7.41 7.12
C SER A 128 -19.34 6.92 7.48
N VAL A 129 -19.11 5.61 7.45
CA VAL A 129 -17.77 5.04 7.56
C VAL A 129 -16.95 5.23 6.27
N PHE A 130 -17.59 5.62 5.18
CA PHE A 130 -16.94 5.87 3.89
C PHE A 130 -16.63 7.37 3.76
N GLN A 131 -15.42 7.75 4.14
CA GLN A 131 -14.93 9.12 4.20
C GLN A 131 -13.76 9.35 3.25
N ASP A 132 -13.54 10.62 2.88
CA ASP A 132 -12.33 11.05 2.16
C ASP A 132 -11.12 11.16 3.10
N LEU A 133 -9.92 11.27 2.52
CA LEU A 133 -8.68 11.37 3.29
C LEU A 133 -8.62 12.61 4.19
N THR A 134 -9.30 13.70 3.83
CA THR A 134 -9.32 14.92 4.65
C THR A 134 -10.10 14.66 5.94
N ALA A 135 -11.27 14.04 5.86
CA ALA A 135 -12.07 13.67 7.02
C ALA A 135 -11.35 12.61 7.89
N ILE A 136 -10.66 11.65 7.26
CA ILE A 136 -9.87 10.63 7.95
C ILE A 136 -8.71 11.28 8.72
N LEU A 137 -8.01 12.23 8.12
CA LEU A 137 -6.93 12.97 8.77
C LEU A 137 -7.45 13.74 9.98
N HIS A 138 -8.58 14.47 9.83
CA HIS A 138 -9.20 15.17 10.96
C HIS A 138 -9.60 14.23 12.10
N ALA A 139 -10.12 13.04 11.80
CA ALA A 139 -10.46 12.06 12.84
C ALA A 139 -9.22 11.59 13.62
N HIS A 140 -8.06 11.44 12.98
CA HIS A 140 -6.80 11.15 13.67
C HIS A 140 -6.29 12.33 14.50
N GLU A 141 -6.42 13.56 13.98
CA GLU A 141 -6.08 14.79 14.72
C GLU A 141 -6.93 14.95 15.98
N ASP A 142 -8.24 14.67 15.89
CA ASP A 142 -9.14 14.69 17.05
C ASP A 142 -8.72 13.68 18.11
N ALA A 143 -8.37 12.45 17.73
CA ALA A 143 -7.87 11.43 18.64
C ALA A 143 -6.56 11.89 19.34
N LEU A 144 -5.62 12.46 18.60
CA LEU A 144 -4.38 13.03 19.14
C LEU A 144 -4.66 14.20 20.10
N GLU A 145 -5.65 15.05 19.79
CA GLU A 145 -6.04 16.18 20.64
C GLU A 145 -6.67 15.69 21.95
N VAL A 146 -7.51 14.66 21.91
CA VAL A 146 -8.10 14.05 23.11
C VAL A 146 -7.01 13.49 24.02
N ALA A 147 -6.03 12.76 23.47
CA ALA A 147 -4.90 12.26 24.27
C ALA A 147 -4.10 13.40 24.95
N ARG A 148 -3.87 14.50 24.22
CA ARG A 148 -3.20 15.69 24.79
C ARG A 148 -4.02 16.35 25.90
N LYS A 149 -5.34 16.49 25.71
CA LYS A 149 -6.24 17.09 26.72
C LYS A 149 -6.31 16.26 28.00
N LEU A 150 -6.27 14.95 27.87
CA LEU A 150 -6.24 14.03 29.00
C LEU A 150 -4.87 13.99 29.70
N ASN A 151 -3.84 14.55 29.06
CA ASN A 151 -2.44 14.46 29.53
C ASN A 151 -2.00 13.01 29.77
N VAL A 152 -2.45 12.08 28.89
CA VAL A 152 -2.05 10.68 28.87
C VAL A 152 -0.99 10.44 27.80
N PRO A 153 -0.16 9.39 27.93
CA PRO A 153 0.73 8.98 26.85
C PRO A 153 -0.09 8.69 25.57
N ILE A 154 0.36 9.24 24.44
CA ILE A 154 -0.29 8.99 23.16
C ILE A 154 0.03 7.55 22.74
N PRO A 155 -0.97 6.71 22.39
CA PRO A 155 -0.71 5.36 21.91
C PRO A 155 0.22 5.36 20.69
N LEU A 156 1.23 4.48 20.68
CA LEU A 156 2.22 4.41 19.59
C LEU A 156 1.55 4.15 18.24
N ASP A 157 0.54 3.28 18.22
CA ASP A 157 -0.23 2.96 17.01
C ASP A 157 -1.01 4.17 16.48
N LEU A 158 -1.51 5.06 17.36
CA LEU A 158 -2.18 6.29 16.92
C LEU A 158 -1.20 7.24 16.21
N ILE A 159 0.03 7.36 16.74
CA ILE A 159 1.08 8.16 16.10
C ILE A 159 1.47 7.55 14.74
N PHE A 160 1.68 6.22 14.71
CA PHE A 160 2.02 5.48 13.49
C PHE A 160 0.95 5.65 12.42
N ASN A 161 -0.31 5.35 12.73
CA ASN A 161 -1.42 5.43 11.79
C ASN A 161 -1.62 6.86 11.27
N SER A 162 -1.48 7.87 12.13
CA SER A 162 -1.54 9.29 11.71
C SER A 162 -0.44 9.63 10.69
N GLY A 163 0.77 9.13 10.89
CA GLY A 163 1.88 9.27 9.93
C GLY A 163 1.60 8.56 8.60
N ILE A 164 1.00 7.38 8.64
CA ILE A 164 0.60 6.63 7.44
C ILE A 164 -0.50 7.37 6.66
N VAL A 165 -1.51 7.94 7.34
CA VAL A 165 -2.55 8.74 6.67
C VAL A 165 -1.96 9.96 5.97
N LEU A 166 -1.00 10.66 6.59
CA LEU A 166 -0.30 11.77 5.96
C LEU A 166 0.52 11.33 4.73
N THR A 167 1.14 10.15 4.79
CA THR A 167 1.85 9.57 3.64
C THR A 167 0.88 9.28 2.49
N GLU A 168 -0.30 8.73 2.80
CA GLU A 168 -1.35 8.47 1.82
C GLU A 168 -1.86 9.76 1.16
N VAL A 169 -2.01 10.84 1.94
CA VAL A 169 -2.35 12.16 1.36
C VAL A 169 -1.29 12.61 0.36
N LEU A 170 -0.01 12.42 0.64
CA LEU A 170 1.07 12.73 -0.30
C LEU A 170 1.00 11.87 -1.56
N GLU A 171 0.71 10.57 -1.44
CA GLU A 171 0.58 9.65 -2.58
C GLU A 171 -0.58 10.07 -3.51
N VAL A 172 -1.74 10.44 -2.96
CA VAL A 172 -2.90 10.85 -3.76
C VAL A 172 -2.70 12.20 -4.47
N GLU A 173 -1.94 13.11 -3.87
CA GLU A 173 -1.65 14.40 -4.47
C GLU A 173 -0.76 14.32 -5.73
N GLN A 174 -0.08 13.20 -6.01
CA GLN A 174 0.67 12.99 -7.25
C GLN A 174 -0.19 13.15 -8.52
N ASP A 175 -1.46 12.76 -8.46
CA ASP A 175 -2.40 12.86 -9.58
C ASP A 175 -3.07 14.24 -9.69
N ASN A 176 -2.84 15.13 -8.71
CA ASN A 176 -3.47 16.44 -8.64
C ASN A 176 -2.63 17.51 -9.36
N VAL A 177 -3.04 17.89 -10.57
CA VAL A 177 -2.37 18.92 -11.38
C VAL A 177 -2.28 20.28 -10.68
N ASN A 178 -3.16 20.56 -9.71
CA ASN A 178 -3.21 21.80 -8.95
C ASN A 178 -2.57 21.69 -7.56
N SER A 179 -1.79 20.65 -7.31
CA SER A 179 -1.12 20.42 -6.03
C SER A 179 -0.21 21.60 -5.65
N ASN A 180 -0.33 22.06 -4.40
CA ASN A 180 0.49 23.13 -3.86
C ASN A 180 1.75 22.54 -3.22
N PHE A 181 2.90 22.74 -3.85
CA PHE A 181 4.18 22.21 -3.38
C PHE A 181 4.53 22.59 -1.93
N ASN A 182 4.24 23.83 -1.51
CA ASN A 182 4.48 24.23 -0.11
C ASN A 182 3.62 23.41 0.87
N ARG A 183 2.37 23.12 0.51
CA ARG A 183 1.50 22.24 1.30
C ARG A 183 2.07 20.82 1.39
N LEU A 184 2.63 20.30 0.30
CA LEU A 184 3.27 18.98 0.31
C LEU A 184 4.48 18.95 1.25
N LEU A 185 5.30 20.00 1.26
CA LEU A 185 6.41 20.13 2.22
C LEU A 185 5.92 20.18 3.67
N GLU A 186 4.83 20.90 3.96
CA GLU A 186 4.22 20.96 5.30
C GLU A 186 3.70 19.59 5.75
N ILE A 187 3.00 18.87 4.87
CA ILE A 187 2.50 17.51 5.16
C ILE A 187 3.68 16.57 5.40
N THR A 188 4.71 16.63 4.56
CA THR A 188 5.92 15.82 4.71
C THR A 188 6.60 16.09 6.05
N HIS A 189 6.78 17.36 6.41
CA HIS A 189 7.37 17.75 7.68
C HIS A 189 6.57 17.21 8.87
N THR A 190 5.23 17.34 8.81
CA THR A 190 4.35 16.84 9.88
C THR A 190 4.46 15.32 10.03
N ALA A 191 4.47 14.57 8.93
CA ALA A 191 4.64 13.12 8.94
C ALA A 191 6.00 12.72 9.52
N GLN A 192 7.07 13.41 9.13
CA GLN A 192 8.41 13.16 9.66
C GLN A 192 8.53 13.44 11.17
N GLU A 193 7.93 14.52 11.67
CA GLU A 193 7.92 14.80 13.10
C GLU A 193 7.14 13.75 13.90
N MET A 194 6.05 13.21 13.33
CA MET A 194 5.31 12.09 13.94
C MET A 194 6.16 10.82 14.00
N PHE A 195 6.77 10.41 12.89
CA PHE A 195 7.61 9.21 12.88
C PHE A 195 8.88 9.37 13.70
N LYS A 196 9.50 10.54 13.72
CA LYS A 196 10.64 10.83 14.60
C LYS A 196 10.28 10.67 16.06
N LYS A 197 9.16 11.30 16.48
CA LYS A 197 8.67 11.15 17.86
C LYS A 197 8.36 9.68 18.18
N LEU A 198 7.77 8.95 17.23
CA LEU A 198 7.47 7.53 17.40
C LEU A 198 8.75 6.70 17.56
N LEU A 199 9.75 6.91 16.70
CA LEU A 199 11.06 6.25 16.79
C LEU A 199 11.74 6.51 18.13
N ASP A 200 11.74 7.77 18.61
CA ASP A 200 12.30 8.13 19.91
C ASP A 200 11.60 7.37 21.05
N LEU A 201 10.27 7.25 21.01
CA LEU A 201 9.50 6.51 22.01
C LEU A 201 9.77 5.01 21.94
N GLN A 202 9.71 4.43 20.73
CA GLN A 202 9.92 3.00 20.51
C GLN A 202 11.33 2.56 20.91
N VAL A 203 12.37 3.31 20.54
CA VAL A 203 13.76 3.01 20.91
C VAL A 203 13.94 3.09 22.42
N ASN A 204 13.39 4.11 23.08
CA ASN A 204 13.49 4.23 24.54
C ASN A 204 12.75 3.11 25.28
N GLU A 205 11.54 2.73 24.85
CA GLU A 205 10.79 1.62 25.44
C GLU A 205 11.51 0.28 25.23
N PHE A 206 12.04 0.06 24.03
CA PHE A 206 12.79 -1.15 23.73
C PHE A 206 14.08 -1.26 24.53
N GLN A 207 14.87 -0.17 24.67
CA GLN A 207 16.07 -0.16 25.50
C GLN A 207 15.75 -0.43 26.96
N LYS A 208 14.65 0.13 27.48
CA LYS A 208 14.20 -0.14 28.85
C LYS A 208 13.84 -1.62 29.04
N PHE A 209 13.13 -2.20 28.08
CA PHE A 209 12.80 -3.63 28.08
C PHE A 209 14.04 -4.52 28.06
N LEU A 210 15.04 -4.21 27.23
CA LEU A 210 16.32 -4.93 27.22
C LEU A 210 17.04 -4.85 28.57
N GLY A 211 17.09 -3.69 29.20
CA GLY A 211 17.66 -3.53 30.53
C GLY A 211 16.94 -4.34 31.62
N GLU A 212 15.62 -4.49 31.50
CA GLU A 212 14.83 -5.34 32.40
C GLU A 212 15.11 -6.84 32.17
N LEU A 213 15.30 -7.27 30.93
CA LEU A 213 15.67 -8.65 30.60
C LEU A 213 17.07 -9.02 31.12
N GLU A 214 18.05 -8.12 30.99
CA GLU A 214 19.41 -8.31 31.50
C GLU A 214 19.48 -8.35 33.03
N ALA A 215 18.55 -7.70 33.71
CA ALA A 215 18.46 -7.68 35.17
C ALA A 215 17.89 -8.99 35.76
N ILE A 216 17.31 -9.88 34.94
CA ILE A 216 16.80 -11.19 35.39
C ILE A 216 17.98 -12.14 35.59
N PRO A 217 18.25 -12.67 36.79
CA PRO A 217 19.37 -13.60 37.03
C PRO A 217 19.22 -14.87 36.20
N GLU A 218 20.27 -15.27 35.48
CA GLU A 218 20.34 -16.56 34.80
C GLU A 218 19.98 -17.71 35.77
N GLY A 219 18.88 -18.40 35.50
CA GLY A 219 18.47 -19.58 36.31
C GLY A 219 17.10 -19.53 36.94
N LYS A 220 16.28 -18.48 36.76
CA LYS A 220 14.91 -18.41 37.33
C LYS A 220 13.78 -18.54 36.30
N LEU A 221 14.06 -18.84 35.05
CA LEU A 221 13.04 -19.19 34.04
C LEU A 221 12.80 -20.71 34.05
N ASP A 222 12.39 -21.29 35.19
CA ASP A 222 11.86 -22.67 35.26
C ASP A 222 10.39 -22.65 34.84
N VAL A 223 10.12 -22.87 33.56
CA VAL A 223 8.76 -22.96 32.97
C VAL A 223 8.00 -24.23 33.39
N ASN A 224 8.59 -25.07 34.27
CA ASN A 224 8.03 -26.34 34.68
C ASN A 224 7.90 -26.50 36.22
N GLN A 225 7.05 -25.70 36.88
CA GLN A 225 6.49 -26.17 38.15
C GLN A 225 4.97 -25.87 38.24
N PRO A 226 4.11 -26.88 38.37
CA PRO A 226 2.69 -26.68 38.66
C PRO A 226 2.51 -26.38 40.14
N ASN A 227 1.87 -25.25 40.44
CA ASN A 227 1.13 -24.94 41.65
C ASN A 227 1.80 -25.22 43.02
N GLN A 228 2.30 -24.18 43.64
CA GLN A 228 2.18 -24.05 45.09
C GLN A 228 1.38 -22.78 45.44
N ASP A 229 0.28 -23.01 46.14
CA ASP A 229 -0.62 -22.01 46.71
C ASP A 229 0.16 -20.98 47.54
N ILE A 230 0.24 -19.74 47.06
CA ILE A 230 0.52 -18.60 47.91
C ILE A 230 -0.74 -17.74 47.92
N SER A 231 -1.55 -17.96 48.94
CA SER A 231 -2.64 -17.08 49.33
C SER A 231 -2.05 -15.74 49.80
N LEU A 232 -1.97 -14.79 48.91
CA LEU A 232 -1.81 -13.38 49.26
C LEU A 232 -3.01 -12.62 48.68
N SER A 233 -3.76 -12.02 49.58
CA SER A 233 -4.82 -11.06 49.33
C SER A 233 -4.21 -9.88 48.51
N ALA A 234 -4.15 -10.08 47.20
CA ALA A 234 -3.78 -9.03 46.27
C ALA A 234 -5.07 -8.50 45.63
N LYS A 235 -5.29 -7.19 45.80
CA LYS A 235 -6.10 -6.43 44.90
C LYS A 235 -5.76 -6.87 43.46
N GLN A 236 -6.78 -7.26 42.68
CA GLN A 236 -6.66 -7.50 41.26
C GLN A 236 -6.16 -6.19 40.62
N GLU A 237 -4.84 -6.03 40.54
CA GLU A 237 -4.26 -5.15 39.57
C GLU A 237 -4.46 -5.82 38.22
N GLU A 238 -5.28 -5.21 37.40
CA GLU A 238 -5.55 -5.58 36.02
C GLU A 238 -4.21 -5.40 35.28
N TYR A 239 -3.43 -6.49 35.13
CA TYR A 239 -2.26 -6.50 34.27
C TYR A 239 -2.74 -6.34 32.83
N THR A 240 -2.76 -5.10 32.36
CA THR A 240 -2.71 -4.83 30.91
C THR A 240 -1.36 -5.35 30.44
N SER A 241 -1.31 -6.42 29.64
CA SER A 241 -0.10 -6.75 28.92
C SER A 241 0.10 -5.66 27.88
N GLU A 242 0.87 -4.64 28.21
CA GLU A 242 1.41 -3.75 27.20
C GLU A 242 2.20 -4.62 26.22
N GLU A 243 1.86 -4.55 24.94
CA GLU A 243 2.67 -5.17 23.91
C GLU A 243 4.04 -4.48 23.93
N VAL A 244 5.06 -5.26 24.26
CA VAL A 244 6.43 -4.76 24.33
C VAL A 244 6.91 -4.43 22.91
N VAL A 245 7.44 -3.25 22.72
CA VAL A 245 8.03 -2.82 21.45
C VAL A 245 9.14 -3.79 21.03
N GLN A 246 9.11 -4.24 19.79
CA GLN A 246 10.07 -5.16 19.22
C GLN A 246 10.97 -4.48 18.17
N PRO A 247 12.16 -5.03 17.86
CA PRO A 247 13.02 -4.53 16.77
C PRO A 247 12.28 -4.42 15.43
N THR A 248 11.35 -5.34 15.16
CA THR A 248 10.51 -5.35 13.96
C THR A 248 9.57 -4.16 13.89
N ASP A 249 9.03 -3.69 15.03
CA ASP A 249 8.13 -2.53 15.10
C ASP A 249 8.89 -1.22 14.80
N ILE A 250 10.12 -1.12 15.31
CA ILE A 250 10.99 0.03 15.04
C ILE A 250 11.39 0.06 13.57
N LEU A 251 11.75 -1.11 13.00
CA LEU A 251 12.10 -1.22 11.59
C LEU A 251 10.92 -0.89 10.67
N GLU A 252 9.70 -1.27 11.05
CA GLU A 252 8.46 -0.91 10.32
C GLU A 252 8.28 0.61 10.28
N THR A 253 8.54 1.30 11.39
CA THR A 253 8.50 2.76 11.45
C THR A 253 9.60 3.40 10.60
N VAL A 254 10.79 2.82 10.55
CA VAL A 254 11.86 3.23 9.64
C VAL A 254 11.42 3.08 8.18
N LEU A 255 10.83 1.94 7.80
CA LEU A 255 10.33 1.72 6.45
C LEU A 255 9.24 2.71 6.07
N ALA A 256 8.30 3.00 6.98
CA ALA A 256 7.27 4.02 6.78
C ALA A 256 7.89 5.42 6.58
N SER A 257 8.95 5.74 7.30
CA SER A 257 9.70 6.99 7.15
C SER A 257 10.32 7.15 5.76
N TYR A 258 10.87 6.08 5.19
CA TYR A 258 11.36 6.08 3.81
C TYR A 258 10.23 6.22 2.78
N LYS A 259 9.03 5.68 3.05
CA LYS A 259 7.87 5.86 2.18
C LYS A 259 7.40 7.32 2.11
N VAL A 260 7.47 8.07 3.22
CA VAL A 260 7.23 9.53 3.19
C VAL A 260 8.21 10.24 2.26
N ALA A 261 9.50 9.90 2.36
CA ALA A 261 10.52 10.49 1.51
C ALA A 261 10.32 10.11 0.03
N GLN A 262 9.92 8.87 -0.26
CA GLN A 262 9.55 8.44 -1.60
C GLN A 262 8.36 9.25 -2.12
N ALA A 263 7.27 9.35 -1.37
CA ALA A 263 6.06 10.03 -1.78
C ALA A 263 6.30 11.50 -2.14
N ILE A 264 7.08 12.25 -1.36
CA ILE A 264 7.39 13.65 -1.70
C ILE A 264 8.31 13.77 -2.92
N LEU A 265 9.28 12.85 -3.11
CA LEU A 265 10.15 12.84 -4.28
C LEU A 265 9.39 12.56 -5.58
N GLU A 266 8.40 11.68 -5.53
CA GLU A 266 7.52 11.36 -6.66
C GLU A 266 6.57 12.52 -7.02
N ASN A 267 6.29 13.44 -6.07
CA ASN A 267 5.50 14.65 -6.29
C ASN A 267 6.28 15.80 -6.93
N ILE A 268 7.59 15.68 -7.17
CA ILE A 268 8.39 16.72 -7.79
C ILE A 268 8.02 16.85 -9.28
N THR A 269 7.48 18.00 -9.65
CA THR A 269 7.13 18.34 -11.04
C THR A 269 8.17 19.23 -11.70
N ASP A 270 8.80 20.14 -10.95
CA ASP A 270 9.93 20.97 -11.39
C ASP A 270 11.18 20.62 -10.56
N TYR A 271 11.98 19.72 -11.11
CA TYR A 271 13.17 19.23 -10.42
C TYR A 271 14.18 20.35 -10.13
N SER A 272 14.28 21.36 -11.00
CA SER A 272 15.26 22.44 -10.86
C SER A 272 15.05 23.32 -9.63
N THR A 273 13.80 23.53 -9.25
CA THR A 273 13.43 24.43 -8.15
C THR A 273 12.98 23.69 -6.88
N GLN A 274 12.43 22.49 -7.03
CA GLN A 274 11.79 21.75 -5.91
C GLN A 274 12.71 20.77 -5.21
N ILE A 275 13.76 20.25 -5.89
CA ILE A 275 14.59 19.19 -5.34
C ILE A 275 15.35 19.62 -4.08
N GLN A 276 15.96 20.81 -4.07
CA GLN A 276 16.78 21.22 -2.94
C GLN A 276 15.96 21.41 -1.65
N PRO A 277 14.80 22.09 -1.65
CA PRO A 277 13.90 22.14 -0.49
C PRO A 277 13.48 20.76 0.02
N VAL A 278 13.24 19.80 -0.87
CA VAL A 278 12.91 18.42 -0.46
C VAL A 278 14.11 17.75 0.20
N LEU A 279 15.30 17.84 -0.39
CA LEU A 279 16.51 17.24 0.19
C LEU A 279 16.88 17.84 1.55
N ASP A 280 16.72 19.15 1.70
CA ASP A 280 16.96 19.83 2.98
C ASP A 280 16.00 19.35 4.09
N LEU A 281 14.79 18.94 3.69
CA LEU A 281 13.78 18.39 4.59
C LEU A 281 14.02 16.91 4.91
N ILE A 282 14.26 16.06 3.89
CA ILE A 282 14.28 14.60 4.10
C ILE A 282 15.62 14.06 4.60
N ASN A 283 16.77 14.62 4.15
CA ASN A 283 18.09 14.05 4.46
C ASN A 283 18.43 14.01 5.96
N PRO A 284 18.15 15.05 6.77
CA PRO A 284 18.44 14.97 8.20
C PRO A 284 17.66 13.85 8.89
N PHE A 285 16.41 13.66 8.50
CA PHE A 285 15.56 12.62 9.07
C PHE A 285 15.96 11.21 8.60
N LEU A 286 16.24 11.03 7.32
CA LEU A 286 16.70 9.75 6.79
C LEU A 286 18.05 9.32 7.38
N SER A 287 18.92 10.28 7.75
CA SER A 287 20.17 9.97 8.46
C SER A 287 19.93 9.35 9.83
N ILE A 288 18.90 9.80 10.57
CA ILE A 288 18.47 9.19 11.83
C ILE A 288 17.93 7.77 11.58
N CYS A 289 17.09 7.60 10.56
CA CYS A 289 16.56 6.28 10.18
C CYS A 289 17.68 5.31 9.77
N ASP A 290 18.72 5.80 9.10
CA ASP A 290 19.90 5.01 8.71
C ASP A 290 20.69 4.51 9.93
N GLU A 291 20.88 5.37 10.93
CA GLU A 291 21.57 5.02 12.17
C GLU A 291 20.79 3.95 12.94
N ILE A 292 19.50 4.21 13.21
CA ILE A 292 18.62 3.28 13.93
C ILE A 292 18.57 1.92 13.20
N SER A 293 18.33 1.91 11.88
CA SER A 293 18.22 0.66 11.13
C SER A 293 19.52 -0.13 11.10
N ARG A 294 20.68 0.53 11.09
CA ARG A 294 21.99 -0.12 11.16
C ARG A 294 22.16 -0.82 12.49
N ASP A 295 21.92 -0.11 13.59
CA ASP A 295 22.05 -0.65 14.94
C ASP A 295 21.11 -1.83 15.17
N LEU A 296 19.88 -1.75 14.67
CA LEU A 296 18.91 -2.83 14.75
C LEU A 296 19.36 -4.08 13.97
N ILE A 297 19.86 -3.89 12.74
CA ILE A 297 20.30 -5.01 11.89
C ILE A 297 21.56 -5.65 12.46
N GLU A 298 22.53 -4.86 12.94
CA GLU A 298 23.76 -5.38 13.53
C GLU A 298 23.51 -6.24 14.78
N ASN A 299 22.52 -5.86 15.60
CA ASN A 299 22.28 -6.52 16.88
C ASN A 299 21.19 -7.61 16.84
N PHE A 300 20.26 -7.59 15.85
CA PHE A 300 19.04 -8.44 15.87
C PHE A 300 18.76 -9.17 14.55
N SER A 301 19.72 -9.24 13.59
CA SER A 301 19.48 -9.90 12.29
C SER A 301 19.74 -11.41 12.29
N GLU A 302 20.71 -11.92 13.08
CA GLU A 302 21.09 -13.33 13.05
C GLU A 302 20.53 -14.13 14.21
N THR A 303 20.76 -13.67 15.43
CA THR A 303 20.25 -14.29 16.65
C THR A 303 19.91 -13.20 17.66
N SER A 304 18.68 -13.25 18.18
CA SER A 304 18.34 -12.41 19.32
C SER A 304 19.12 -12.87 20.55
N PRO A 305 19.64 -11.94 21.36
CA PRO A 305 20.26 -12.27 22.64
C PRO A 305 19.30 -12.91 23.64
N HIS A 306 17.99 -12.77 23.41
CA HIS A 306 16.93 -13.28 24.28
C HIS A 306 15.77 -13.86 23.46
N ASP A 307 15.21 -15.00 23.91
CA ASP A 307 14.07 -15.68 23.25
C ASP A 307 12.80 -14.80 23.16
N MET A 308 12.72 -13.74 23.99
CA MET A 308 11.58 -12.82 24.05
C MET A 308 11.70 -11.64 23.07
N VAL A 309 12.82 -11.51 22.35
CA VAL A 309 13.07 -10.44 21.39
C VAL A 309 13.03 -11.01 19.99
N SER A 310 12.22 -10.41 19.12
CA SER A 310 12.07 -10.85 17.73
C SER A 310 13.33 -10.53 16.90
N ASN A 311 13.66 -11.43 15.97
CA ASN A 311 14.71 -11.19 15.00
C ASN A 311 14.19 -10.45 13.77
N ILE A 312 15.03 -9.60 13.20
CA ILE A 312 14.79 -8.98 11.90
C ILE A 312 15.10 -9.99 10.81
N SER A 313 14.12 -10.28 9.96
CA SER A 313 14.25 -11.23 8.87
C SER A 313 15.09 -10.68 7.71
N LEU A 314 15.71 -11.59 6.94
CA LEU A 314 16.40 -11.22 5.70
C LEU A 314 15.48 -10.56 4.67
N GLU A 315 14.18 -10.87 4.71
CA GLU A 315 13.16 -10.26 3.86
C GLU A 315 13.00 -8.77 4.21
N GLN A 316 12.85 -8.43 5.49
CA GLN A 316 12.74 -7.05 5.97
C GLN A 316 14.01 -6.22 5.69
N ILE A 317 15.20 -6.84 5.88
CA ILE A 317 16.48 -6.20 5.48
C ILE A 317 16.51 -5.94 3.97
N GLY A 318 15.99 -6.89 3.20
CA GLY A 318 15.87 -6.77 1.75
C GLY A 318 14.95 -5.63 1.34
N GLU A 319 13.79 -5.51 1.97
CA GLU A 319 12.82 -4.41 1.75
C GLU A 319 13.46 -3.04 2.04
N LEU A 320 14.17 -2.92 3.17
CA LEU A 320 14.89 -1.68 3.50
C LEU A 320 15.93 -1.31 2.43
N LYS A 321 16.68 -2.30 1.91
CA LYS A 321 17.66 -2.05 0.84
C LYS A 321 17.00 -1.59 -0.45
N ILE A 322 15.86 -2.18 -0.80
CA ILE A 322 15.10 -1.84 -2.00
C ILE A 322 14.57 -0.41 -1.91
N ILE A 323 13.93 -0.03 -0.80
CA ILE A 323 13.35 1.32 -0.66
C ILE A 323 14.46 2.40 -0.62
N LYS A 324 15.59 2.15 0.04
CA LYS A 324 16.77 3.04 0.00
C LYS A 324 17.31 3.21 -1.43
N THR A 325 17.39 2.11 -2.18
CA THR A 325 17.83 2.14 -3.58
C THR A 325 16.84 2.91 -4.46
N ASN A 326 15.53 2.74 -4.21
CA ASN A 326 14.48 3.46 -4.93
C ASN A 326 14.61 4.98 -4.75
N ILE A 327 14.82 5.45 -3.51
CA ILE A 327 15.05 6.87 -3.23
C ILE A 327 16.29 7.39 -3.97
N LEU A 328 17.40 6.64 -3.94
CA LEU A 328 18.60 7.00 -4.70
C LEU A 328 18.31 7.07 -6.21
N GLY A 329 17.53 6.12 -6.74
CA GLY A 329 17.11 6.10 -8.13
C GLY A 329 16.25 7.31 -8.52
N LEU A 330 15.31 7.71 -7.65
CA LEU A 330 14.51 8.93 -7.84
C LEU A 330 15.36 10.21 -7.86
N LEU A 331 16.52 10.21 -7.23
CA LEU A 331 17.46 11.35 -7.22
C LEU A 331 18.45 11.35 -8.40
N MET A 332 18.59 10.24 -9.13
CA MET A 332 19.51 10.14 -10.27
C MET A 332 19.04 10.99 -11.45
N ASN A 333 20.00 11.62 -12.14
CA ASN A 333 19.76 12.42 -13.35
C ASN A 333 20.43 11.84 -14.61
N ASP A 334 21.14 10.73 -14.46
CA ASP A 334 21.84 10.03 -15.56
C ASP A 334 21.36 8.58 -15.66
N LEU A 335 20.92 8.18 -16.86
CA LEU A 335 20.39 6.84 -17.11
C LEU A 335 21.44 5.74 -16.91
N ASN A 336 22.71 5.97 -17.21
CA ASN A 336 23.72 4.94 -17.03
C ASN A 336 24.01 4.72 -15.55
N GLN A 337 24.08 5.79 -14.75
CA GLN A 337 24.23 5.68 -13.30
C GLN A 337 23.01 4.98 -12.68
N LEU A 338 21.80 5.24 -13.18
CA LEU A 338 20.60 4.56 -12.74
C LEU A 338 20.62 3.05 -13.06
N PHE A 339 21.10 2.67 -14.24
CA PHE A 339 21.27 1.25 -14.59
C PHE A 339 22.32 0.57 -13.72
N ASP A 340 23.45 1.22 -13.46
CA ASP A 340 24.50 0.70 -12.58
C ASP A 340 24.00 0.53 -11.15
N LEU A 341 23.22 1.49 -10.64
CA LEU A 341 22.59 1.43 -9.31
C LEU A 341 21.74 0.16 -9.16
N TRP A 342 20.79 -0.05 -10.08
CA TRP A 342 19.88 -1.18 -10.03
C TRP A 342 20.50 -2.52 -10.43
N SER A 343 21.70 -2.52 -11.07
CA SER A 343 22.45 -3.73 -11.41
C SER A 343 23.26 -4.28 -10.25
N SER A 344 23.36 -3.57 -9.13
CA SER A 344 24.17 -3.97 -7.97
C SER A 344 23.72 -5.32 -7.40
N ASP A 345 24.68 -6.25 -7.15
CA ASP A 345 24.41 -7.55 -6.55
C ASP A 345 23.99 -7.47 -5.07
N ASN A 346 24.19 -6.31 -4.42
CA ASN A 346 23.82 -6.10 -3.01
C ASN A 346 22.30 -5.92 -2.79
N ILE A 347 21.53 -5.71 -3.86
CA ILE A 347 20.10 -5.55 -3.80
C ILE A 347 19.44 -6.92 -4.02
N PRO A 348 18.49 -7.34 -3.16
CA PRO A 348 17.79 -8.61 -3.33
C PRO A 348 17.12 -8.73 -4.71
N LYS A 349 17.20 -9.92 -5.31
CA LYS A 349 16.53 -10.21 -6.59
C LYS A 349 15.06 -10.53 -6.35
N SER A 350 14.24 -9.50 -6.15
CA SER A 350 12.80 -9.61 -6.01
C SER A 350 12.08 -9.03 -7.23
N ALA A 351 10.79 -9.34 -7.39
CA ALA A 351 9.98 -8.72 -8.43
C ALA A 351 9.87 -7.21 -8.23
N GLU A 352 9.72 -6.78 -6.99
CA GLU A 352 9.63 -5.37 -6.57
C GLU A 352 10.86 -4.57 -7.01
N ARG A 353 12.08 -5.09 -6.76
CA ARG A 353 13.32 -4.47 -7.25
C ARG A 353 13.24 -4.09 -8.72
N PHE A 354 12.80 -5.05 -9.55
CA PHE A 354 12.77 -4.84 -11.01
C PHE A 354 11.61 -3.95 -11.47
N MET A 355 10.51 -3.94 -10.74
CA MET A 355 9.40 -3.02 -10.99
C MET A 355 9.81 -1.58 -10.66
N LEU A 356 10.38 -1.35 -9.49
CA LEU A 356 10.89 -0.04 -9.08
C LEU A 356 12.02 0.47 -9.99
N ALA A 357 12.88 -0.43 -10.48
CA ALA A 357 13.88 -0.06 -11.48
C ALA A 357 13.23 0.49 -12.76
N ALA A 358 12.14 -0.14 -13.23
CA ALA A 358 11.41 0.34 -14.40
C ALA A 358 10.70 1.68 -14.12
N ASP A 359 10.12 1.85 -12.92
CA ASP A 359 9.46 3.08 -12.51
C ASP A 359 10.45 4.25 -12.38
N ASN A 360 11.63 4.02 -11.82
CA ASN A 360 12.69 5.04 -11.76
C ASN A 360 13.16 5.48 -13.17
N ILE A 361 13.28 4.52 -14.11
CA ILE A 361 13.61 4.86 -15.51
C ILE A 361 12.51 5.74 -16.12
N GLN A 362 11.23 5.37 -15.91
CA GLN A 362 10.11 6.18 -16.38
C GLN A 362 10.11 7.57 -15.75
N SER A 363 10.29 7.69 -14.43
CA SER A 363 10.36 8.95 -13.72
C SER A 363 11.50 9.85 -14.25
N LEU A 364 12.64 9.27 -14.61
CA LEU A 364 13.75 10.00 -15.20
C LEU A 364 13.43 10.47 -16.62
N LEU A 365 12.73 9.66 -17.42
CA LEU A 365 12.26 10.06 -18.75
C LEU A 365 11.24 11.20 -18.66
N ASP A 366 10.27 11.11 -17.75
CA ASP A 366 9.24 12.12 -17.55
C ASP A 366 9.84 13.47 -17.11
N ARG A 367 10.79 13.45 -16.15
CA ARG A 367 11.49 14.65 -15.66
C ARG A 367 12.30 15.37 -16.74
N ASN A 368 12.82 14.64 -17.72
CA ASN A 368 13.59 15.21 -18.83
C ASN A 368 12.72 15.50 -20.07
N ASP A 369 11.39 15.44 -19.93
CA ASP A 369 10.42 15.62 -21.02
C ASP A 369 10.71 14.68 -22.22
N TYR A 370 11.21 13.47 -21.95
CA TYR A 370 11.40 12.45 -22.96
C TYR A 370 10.08 11.72 -23.24
N THR A 371 9.10 12.51 -23.69
CA THR A 371 7.83 11.97 -24.20
C THR A 371 8.00 11.49 -25.64
N LEU A 372 7.11 10.61 -26.10
CA LEU A 372 7.19 10.12 -27.49
C LEU A 372 7.12 11.25 -28.52
N SER A 373 6.32 12.30 -28.26
CA SER A 373 6.19 13.46 -29.13
C SER A 373 7.47 14.30 -29.17
N SER A 374 8.08 14.58 -28.02
CA SER A 374 9.33 15.34 -27.95
C SER A 374 10.48 14.58 -28.60
N ILE A 375 10.61 13.29 -28.32
CA ILE A 375 11.64 12.41 -28.89
C ILE A 375 11.52 12.32 -30.43
N ASN A 376 10.32 12.24 -30.96
CA ASN A 376 10.13 12.22 -32.42
C ASN A 376 10.57 13.52 -33.11
N ALA A 377 10.60 14.66 -32.40
CA ALA A 377 11.06 15.94 -32.88
C ALA A 377 12.58 16.20 -32.68
N THR A 378 13.31 15.31 -31.95
CA THR A 378 14.71 15.49 -31.56
C THR A 378 15.70 14.78 -32.48
N PRO A 379 17.02 15.12 -32.40
CA PRO A 379 18.09 14.40 -33.08
C PRO A 379 18.24 12.93 -32.64
N THR A 380 19.01 12.17 -33.42
CA THR A 380 19.19 10.70 -33.27
C THR A 380 19.75 10.32 -31.91
N ASP A 381 20.68 11.09 -31.33
CA ASP A 381 21.32 10.77 -30.05
C ASP A 381 20.31 10.65 -28.87
N HIS A 382 19.30 11.53 -28.86
CA HIS A 382 18.21 11.42 -27.86
C HIS A 382 17.34 10.18 -28.08
N LYS A 383 17.14 9.78 -29.34
CA LYS A 383 16.40 8.58 -29.69
C LYS A 383 17.15 7.30 -29.25
N ASP A 384 18.49 7.29 -29.37
CA ASP A 384 19.32 6.19 -28.88
C ASP A 384 19.18 6.02 -27.37
N LEU A 385 19.24 7.12 -26.61
CA LEU A 385 19.08 7.12 -25.17
C LEU A 385 17.69 6.64 -24.74
N TYR A 386 16.65 7.21 -25.36
CA TYR A 386 15.26 6.82 -25.11
C TYR A 386 15.00 5.33 -25.42
N TRP A 387 15.51 4.86 -26.55
CA TRP A 387 15.41 3.45 -26.93
C TRP A 387 16.12 2.52 -25.94
N LYS A 388 17.31 2.91 -25.48
CA LYS A 388 18.05 2.19 -24.46
C LYS A 388 17.25 2.13 -23.15
N ALA A 389 16.70 3.26 -22.70
CA ALA A 389 15.87 3.34 -21.51
C ALA A 389 14.67 2.39 -21.58
N LEU A 390 13.87 2.45 -22.66
CA LEU A 390 12.75 1.54 -22.87
C LEU A 390 13.17 0.07 -22.97
N THR A 391 14.38 -0.20 -23.48
CA THR A 391 14.91 -1.57 -23.55
C THR A 391 15.21 -2.09 -22.16
N GLU A 392 15.86 -1.30 -21.31
CA GLU A 392 16.16 -1.67 -19.93
C GLU A 392 14.90 -1.78 -19.07
N MET A 393 13.91 -0.89 -19.27
CA MET A 393 12.58 -1.05 -18.65
C MET A 393 11.95 -2.42 -19.00
N ASN A 394 11.92 -2.77 -20.29
CA ASN A 394 11.36 -4.08 -20.69
C ASN A 394 12.16 -5.25 -20.13
N ASN A 395 13.50 -5.13 -20.02
CA ASN A 395 14.35 -6.13 -19.40
C ASN A 395 14.05 -6.30 -17.90
N ALA A 396 13.91 -5.20 -17.18
CA ALA A 396 13.55 -5.19 -15.76
C ALA A 396 12.16 -5.80 -15.55
N LEU A 397 11.15 -5.34 -16.26
CA LEU A 397 9.79 -5.89 -16.20
C LEU A 397 9.75 -7.38 -16.57
N LYS A 398 10.59 -7.84 -17.52
CA LYS A 398 10.71 -9.26 -17.85
C LYS A 398 11.28 -10.08 -16.69
N GLN A 399 12.26 -9.54 -15.96
CA GLN A 399 12.78 -10.20 -14.75
C GLN A 399 11.72 -10.28 -13.66
N ALA A 400 10.99 -9.16 -13.40
CA ALA A 400 9.86 -9.15 -12.47
C ALA A 400 8.83 -10.22 -12.84
N GLN A 401 8.42 -10.28 -14.12
CA GLN A 401 7.48 -11.28 -14.61
C GLN A 401 7.96 -12.71 -14.38
N ASN A 402 9.24 -12.99 -14.60
CA ASN A 402 9.81 -14.34 -14.41
C ASN A 402 9.73 -14.76 -12.94
N ILE A 403 10.10 -13.87 -12.01
CA ILE A 403 10.05 -14.14 -10.57
C ILE A 403 8.61 -14.37 -10.11
N LEU A 404 7.70 -13.46 -10.48
CA LEU A 404 6.28 -13.60 -10.15
C LEU A 404 5.68 -14.89 -10.74
N HIS A 405 6.06 -15.25 -11.96
CA HIS A 405 5.58 -16.47 -12.59
C HIS A 405 6.11 -17.74 -11.91
N GLN A 406 7.35 -17.72 -11.42
CA GLN A 406 7.87 -18.81 -10.62
C GLN A 406 7.12 -18.95 -9.31
N SER A 407 6.88 -17.85 -8.59
CA SER A 407 6.05 -17.82 -7.37
C SER A 407 4.62 -18.33 -7.64
N TYR A 408 4.04 -17.98 -8.79
CA TYR A 408 2.73 -18.49 -9.23
C TYR A 408 2.75 -20.01 -9.40
N LEU A 409 3.78 -20.56 -10.04
CA LEU A 409 3.89 -22.02 -10.26
C LEU A 409 4.10 -22.78 -8.94
N GLU A 410 4.81 -22.20 -7.99
CA GLU A 410 5.02 -22.75 -6.65
C GLU A 410 3.71 -22.74 -5.84
N LYS A 411 3.01 -21.59 -5.79
CA LYS A 411 1.70 -21.50 -5.13
C LYS A 411 0.66 -22.43 -5.75
N LYS A 412 0.65 -22.58 -7.06
CA LYS A 412 -0.29 -23.49 -7.76
C LYS A 412 -0.06 -24.97 -7.42
N LYS A 413 1.15 -25.36 -7.00
CA LYS A 413 1.47 -26.72 -6.56
C LYS A 413 1.08 -26.99 -5.12
N THR A 414 0.81 -25.93 -4.33
CA THR A 414 0.40 -26.12 -2.94
C THR A 414 -0.98 -26.77 -2.84
N PRO A 415 -1.21 -27.60 -1.81
CA PRO A 415 -2.52 -28.25 -1.62
C PRO A 415 -3.65 -27.22 -1.55
N SER A 416 -4.78 -27.59 -2.08
CA SER A 416 -6.01 -26.80 -2.06
C SER A 416 -6.31 -26.27 -0.65
N GLY A 417 -6.50 -24.98 -0.53
CA GLY A 417 -6.74 -24.28 0.75
C GLY A 417 -5.51 -23.61 1.37
N LYS A 418 -4.29 -23.75 0.79
CA LYS A 418 -3.10 -22.97 1.12
C LYS A 418 -2.70 -22.00 -0.01
N ASP A 419 -3.58 -21.82 -0.97
CA ASP A 419 -3.44 -21.01 -2.19
C ASP A 419 -3.83 -19.52 -1.98
N ILE A 420 -3.76 -19.03 -0.74
CA ILE A 420 -4.07 -17.63 -0.39
C ILE A 420 -3.14 -16.68 -1.16
N GLY A 421 -3.70 -15.61 -1.74
CA GLY A 421 -2.95 -14.61 -2.50
C GLY A 421 -2.60 -15.02 -3.92
N LEU A 422 -3.13 -16.15 -4.43
CA LEU A 422 -2.91 -16.57 -5.82
C LEU A 422 -3.58 -15.60 -6.80
N GLY A 423 -4.77 -15.09 -6.47
CA GLY A 423 -5.49 -14.11 -7.28
C GLY A 423 -4.72 -12.80 -7.43
N SER A 424 -4.18 -12.28 -6.34
CA SER A 424 -3.30 -11.09 -6.32
C SER A 424 -2.06 -11.28 -7.19
N LEU A 425 -1.41 -12.44 -7.07
CA LEU A 425 -0.22 -12.76 -7.86
C LEU A 425 -0.53 -12.83 -9.37
N ILE A 426 -1.69 -13.39 -9.75
CA ILE A 426 -2.16 -13.38 -11.13
C ILE A 426 -2.40 -11.94 -11.62
N ALA A 427 -3.00 -11.09 -10.81
CA ALA A 427 -3.22 -9.69 -11.15
C ALA A 427 -1.88 -8.96 -11.39
N GLN A 428 -0.90 -9.12 -10.51
CA GLN A 428 0.43 -8.53 -10.64
C GLN A 428 1.17 -9.01 -11.90
N ILE A 429 1.15 -10.31 -12.22
CA ILE A 429 1.77 -10.83 -13.46
C ILE A 429 1.09 -10.21 -14.68
N SER A 430 -0.24 -10.10 -14.65
CA SER A 430 -1.01 -9.52 -15.76
C SER A 430 -0.66 -8.03 -15.94
N GLU A 431 -0.52 -7.29 -14.86
CA GLU A 431 -0.10 -5.89 -14.85
C GLU A 431 1.29 -5.71 -15.47
N VAL A 432 2.28 -6.50 -15.04
CA VAL A 432 3.63 -6.46 -15.60
C VAL A 432 3.62 -6.82 -17.10
N MET A 433 2.78 -7.75 -17.54
CA MET A 433 2.63 -8.05 -18.97
C MET A 433 2.03 -6.87 -19.75
N ILE A 434 1.05 -6.15 -19.18
CA ILE A 434 0.45 -4.95 -19.77
C ILE A 434 1.50 -3.85 -19.87
N ALA A 435 2.26 -3.58 -18.80
CA ALA A 435 3.33 -2.60 -18.80
C ALA A 435 4.40 -2.90 -19.87
N ARG A 436 4.81 -4.16 -20.02
CA ARG A 436 5.72 -4.60 -21.09
C ARG A 436 5.15 -4.40 -22.49
N ALA A 437 3.84 -4.63 -22.65
CA ALA A 437 3.16 -4.38 -23.92
C ALA A 437 3.17 -2.89 -24.27
N ASP A 438 2.96 -2.03 -23.29
CA ASP A 438 2.98 -0.59 -23.44
C ASP A 438 4.40 -0.08 -23.78
N VAL A 439 5.46 -0.62 -23.16
CA VAL A 439 6.85 -0.32 -23.51
C VAL A 439 7.18 -0.73 -24.95
N ASP A 440 6.78 -1.92 -25.40
CA ASP A 440 7.01 -2.34 -26.79
C ASP A 440 6.21 -1.47 -27.77
N LEU A 441 5.02 -1.00 -27.38
CA LEU A 441 4.22 -0.08 -28.17
C LEU A 441 4.89 1.30 -28.32
N GLN A 442 5.50 1.83 -27.27
CA GLN A 442 6.30 3.05 -27.33
C GLN A 442 7.51 2.87 -28.24
N ARG A 443 8.25 1.78 -28.09
CA ARG A 443 9.43 1.46 -28.91
C ARG A 443 9.10 1.40 -30.39
N CYS A 444 7.96 0.84 -30.79
CA CYS A 444 7.59 0.73 -32.20
C CYS A 444 7.17 2.06 -32.86
N GLN A 445 7.10 3.16 -32.10
CA GLN A 445 6.63 4.48 -32.54
C GLN A 445 7.71 5.55 -32.60
N VAL A 446 8.97 5.22 -32.36
CA VAL A 446 10.08 6.17 -32.47
C VAL A 446 10.37 6.40 -33.96
N VAL A 447 9.87 7.51 -34.50
CA VAL A 447 9.94 7.87 -35.93
C VAL A 447 11.34 8.26 -36.34
N GLY A 448 11.78 7.85 -37.54
CA GLY A 448 13.09 8.16 -38.08
C GLY A 448 14.26 7.55 -37.27
N TYR A 449 13.99 6.44 -36.58
CA TYR A 449 15.00 5.68 -35.84
C TYR A 449 15.07 4.23 -36.36
N GLU A 450 16.17 3.87 -36.97
CA GLU A 450 16.33 2.62 -37.73
C GLU A 450 15.96 1.37 -36.93
N PRO A 451 16.38 1.20 -35.64
CA PRO A 451 15.96 0.05 -34.84
C PRO A 451 14.45 -0.04 -34.61
N SER A 452 13.74 1.12 -34.45
CA SER A 452 12.28 1.14 -34.32
C SER A 452 11.62 0.70 -35.61
N GLU A 453 12.00 1.28 -36.74
CA GLU A 453 11.41 1.02 -38.05
C GLU A 453 11.60 -0.44 -38.46
N LYS A 454 12.80 -0.98 -38.28
CA LYS A 454 13.16 -2.37 -38.57
C LYS A 454 12.35 -3.38 -37.74
N ASN A 455 12.10 -3.05 -36.47
CA ASN A 455 11.44 -3.97 -35.53
C ASN A 455 9.95 -3.64 -35.34
N LYS A 456 9.41 -2.63 -35.99
CA LYS A 456 8.06 -2.10 -35.77
C LYS A 456 6.98 -3.19 -35.75
N GLN A 457 6.95 -4.07 -36.73
CA GLN A 457 5.95 -5.13 -36.81
C GLN A 457 6.12 -6.16 -35.70
N VAL A 458 7.37 -6.52 -35.38
CA VAL A 458 7.67 -7.49 -34.31
C VAL A 458 7.27 -6.92 -32.95
N LEU A 459 7.59 -5.66 -32.65
CA LEU A 459 7.24 -5.00 -31.40
C LEU A 459 5.72 -4.86 -31.23
N LEU A 460 5.01 -4.46 -32.30
CA LEU A 460 3.55 -4.41 -32.28
C LEU A 460 2.93 -5.79 -32.05
N GLN A 461 3.47 -6.83 -32.68
CA GLN A 461 3.01 -8.19 -32.49
C GLN A 461 3.31 -8.72 -31.07
N ASN A 462 4.47 -8.37 -30.51
CA ASN A 462 4.84 -8.67 -29.12
C ASN A 462 3.87 -8.00 -28.14
N SER A 463 3.58 -6.70 -28.32
CA SER A 463 2.59 -5.99 -27.51
C SER A 463 1.24 -6.70 -27.53
N LYS A 464 0.70 -7.04 -28.71
CA LYS A 464 -0.56 -7.79 -28.83
C LYS A 464 -0.50 -9.16 -28.16
N THR A 465 0.63 -9.85 -28.25
CA THR A 465 0.83 -11.17 -27.64
C THR A 465 0.86 -11.07 -26.10
N LEU A 466 1.57 -10.07 -25.55
CA LEU A 466 1.62 -9.80 -24.12
C LEU A 466 0.23 -9.48 -23.57
N LEU A 467 -0.54 -8.61 -24.23
CA LEU A 467 -1.92 -8.29 -23.84
C LEU A 467 -2.83 -9.52 -23.87
N LYS A 468 -2.71 -10.36 -24.91
CA LYS A 468 -3.47 -11.62 -25.00
C LYS A 468 -3.11 -12.57 -23.87
N ASN A 469 -1.83 -12.67 -23.52
CA ASN A 469 -1.38 -13.51 -22.41
C ASN A 469 -1.86 -12.95 -21.06
N ALA A 470 -1.79 -11.64 -20.85
CA ALA A 470 -2.33 -10.97 -19.66
C ALA A 470 -3.83 -11.24 -19.49
N MET A 471 -4.61 -11.06 -20.55
CA MET A 471 -6.04 -11.35 -20.62
C MET A 471 -6.37 -12.80 -20.25
N THR A 472 -5.58 -13.75 -20.81
CA THR A 472 -5.78 -15.19 -20.58
C THR A 472 -5.43 -15.56 -19.14
N LEU A 473 -4.32 -15.02 -18.62
CA LEU A 473 -3.89 -15.28 -17.25
C LEU A 473 -4.86 -14.66 -16.24
N ALA A 474 -5.24 -13.40 -16.41
CA ALA A 474 -6.21 -12.71 -15.56
C ALA A 474 -7.59 -13.40 -15.51
N ASN A 475 -7.95 -14.15 -16.56
CA ASN A 475 -9.17 -14.96 -16.60
C ASN A 475 -9.05 -16.29 -15.82
N THR A 476 -7.85 -16.66 -15.35
CA THR A 476 -7.64 -17.89 -14.58
C THR A 476 -8.13 -17.68 -13.15
N PRO A 477 -8.91 -18.60 -12.54
CA PRO A 477 -9.33 -18.48 -11.16
C PRO A 477 -8.14 -18.44 -10.17
N GLY A 478 -8.24 -17.61 -9.14
CA GLY A 478 -7.23 -17.44 -8.10
C GLY A 478 -7.25 -18.51 -6.99
N GLY A 479 -7.94 -19.63 -7.21
CA GLY A 479 -8.02 -20.73 -6.25
C GLY A 479 -9.30 -20.76 -5.42
N LEU A 480 -9.41 -21.73 -4.49
CA LEU A 480 -10.61 -21.92 -3.68
C LEU A 480 -10.75 -20.88 -2.54
N ARG A 481 -9.66 -20.26 -2.14
CA ARG A 481 -9.62 -19.21 -1.11
C ARG A 481 -9.35 -17.83 -1.66
N GLU A 482 -9.60 -17.63 -2.96
CA GLU A 482 -9.50 -16.31 -3.58
C GLU A 482 -10.44 -15.34 -2.88
N ARG A 483 -9.89 -14.25 -2.36
CA ARG A 483 -10.68 -13.17 -1.77
C ARG A 483 -11.42 -12.40 -2.87
N VAL A 484 -12.56 -11.81 -2.53
CA VAL A 484 -13.36 -11.03 -3.48
C VAL A 484 -12.54 -9.88 -4.09
N ALA A 485 -11.75 -9.18 -3.28
CA ALA A 485 -10.86 -8.11 -3.75
C ALA A 485 -9.84 -8.62 -4.77
N GLU A 486 -9.18 -9.77 -4.53
CA GLU A 486 -8.22 -10.38 -5.46
C GLU A 486 -8.88 -10.72 -6.81
N LYS A 487 -10.13 -11.23 -6.77
CA LYS A 487 -10.91 -11.50 -7.97
C LYS A 487 -11.20 -10.23 -8.75
N LEU A 488 -11.62 -9.15 -8.08
CA LEU A 488 -11.90 -7.86 -8.70
C LEU A 488 -10.65 -7.23 -9.32
N GLN A 489 -9.51 -7.32 -8.64
CA GLN A 489 -8.21 -6.90 -9.19
C GLN A 489 -7.88 -7.63 -10.49
N ARG A 490 -8.02 -8.97 -10.51
CA ARG A 490 -7.81 -9.76 -11.75
C ARG A 490 -8.77 -9.35 -12.87
N GLU A 491 -10.05 -9.18 -12.54
CA GLU A 491 -11.07 -8.75 -13.51
C GLU A 491 -10.73 -7.37 -14.09
N LYS A 492 -10.25 -6.44 -13.28
CA LYS A 492 -9.79 -5.13 -13.75
C LYS A 492 -8.60 -5.27 -14.70
N LYS A 493 -7.56 -6.03 -14.36
CA LYS A 493 -6.41 -6.24 -15.26
C LYS A 493 -6.82 -6.95 -16.56
N LYS A 494 -7.83 -7.82 -16.51
CA LYS A 494 -8.41 -8.40 -17.74
C LYS A 494 -9.08 -7.33 -18.61
N VAL A 495 -9.91 -6.46 -18.01
CA VAL A 495 -10.57 -5.36 -18.73
C VAL A 495 -9.55 -4.43 -19.35
N ASP A 496 -8.53 -4.07 -18.60
CA ASP A 496 -7.43 -3.21 -18.99
C ASP A 496 -6.66 -3.75 -20.22
N ALA A 497 -6.32 -5.04 -20.19
CA ALA A 497 -5.68 -5.71 -21.32
C ALA A 497 -6.61 -5.82 -22.55
N VAL A 498 -7.91 -6.11 -22.34
CA VAL A 498 -8.89 -6.23 -23.43
C VAL A 498 -9.14 -4.87 -24.09
N LEU A 499 -9.26 -3.78 -23.31
CA LEU A 499 -9.47 -2.44 -23.84
C LEU A 499 -8.30 -2.02 -24.73
N ARG A 500 -7.05 -2.21 -24.26
CA ARG A 500 -5.84 -1.95 -25.07
C ARG A 500 -5.84 -2.75 -26.37
N MET A 501 -6.20 -4.03 -26.29
CA MET A 501 -6.28 -4.91 -27.48
C MET A 501 -7.34 -4.41 -28.46
N CYS A 502 -8.54 -4.02 -28.00
CA CYS A 502 -9.60 -3.47 -28.84
C CYS A 502 -9.12 -2.23 -29.60
N VAL A 503 -8.45 -1.30 -28.90
CA VAL A 503 -7.90 -0.10 -29.53
C VAL A 503 -6.84 -0.45 -30.59
N LEU A 504 -5.91 -1.39 -30.29
CA LEU A 504 -4.87 -1.84 -31.24
C LEU A 504 -5.43 -2.60 -32.45
N GLU A 505 -6.64 -3.15 -32.36
CA GLU A 505 -7.33 -3.85 -33.45
C GLU A 505 -8.33 -2.95 -34.20
N GLY A 506 -8.46 -1.68 -33.83
CA GLY A 506 -9.41 -0.74 -34.40
C GLY A 506 -10.87 -1.03 -34.03
N LYS A 507 -11.11 -1.79 -32.98
CA LYS A 507 -12.44 -2.10 -32.40
C LYS A 507 -12.73 -1.14 -31.26
N SER A 508 -12.81 0.15 -31.57
CA SER A 508 -12.88 1.21 -30.58
C SER A 508 -14.16 2.05 -30.66
N THR A 509 -15.20 1.56 -31.34
CA THR A 509 -16.52 2.19 -31.29
C THR A 509 -17.21 1.84 -29.96
N ILE A 510 -18.10 2.73 -29.50
CA ILE A 510 -18.84 2.53 -28.25
C ILE A 510 -19.62 1.20 -28.28
N ASP A 511 -20.30 0.90 -29.39
CA ASP A 511 -21.09 -0.32 -29.53
C ASP A 511 -20.24 -1.59 -29.47
N GLU A 512 -19.03 -1.55 -30.06
CA GLU A 512 -18.07 -2.68 -29.98
C GLU A 512 -17.56 -2.87 -28.55
N LEU A 513 -17.16 -1.78 -27.88
CA LEU A 513 -16.68 -1.84 -26.51
C LEU A 513 -17.76 -2.29 -25.54
N ASP A 514 -18.99 -1.80 -25.71
CA ASP A 514 -20.16 -2.25 -24.92
C ASP A 514 -20.44 -3.75 -25.10
N THR A 515 -20.32 -4.24 -26.34
CA THR A 515 -20.55 -5.67 -26.65
C THR A 515 -19.45 -6.55 -26.07
N ILE A 516 -18.17 -6.10 -26.12
CA ILE A 516 -17.00 -6.91 -25.72
C ILE A 516 -16.78 -6.87 -24.20
N LEU A 517 -16.91 -5.70 -23.59
CA LEU A 517 -16.54 -5.45 -22.20
C LEU A 517 -17.73 -5.16 -21.27
N GLY A 518 -18.78 -4.55 -21.84
CA GLY A 518 -19.84 -3.91 -21.06
C GLY A 518 -19.46 -2.48 -20.61
N ARG A 519 -20.42 -1.55 -20.75
CA ARG A 519 -20.17 -0.11 -20.56
C ARG A 519 -19.51 0.24 -19.22
N ASN A 520 -20.05 -0.24 -18.13
CA ASN A 520 -19.56 0.09 -16.77
C ASN A 520 -18.10 -0.31 -16.54
N LYS A 521 -17.56 -1.26 -17.28
CA LYS A 521 -16.18 -1.75 -17.09
C LYS A 521 -15.17 -0.92 -17.85
N TRP A 522 -15.40 -0.63 -19.13
CA TRP A 522 -14.40 0.07 -19.94
C TRP A 522 -14.41 1.58 -19.74
N ILE A 523 -15.56 2.15 -19.37
CA ILE A 523 -15.71 3.62 -19.21
C ILE A 523 -14.79 4.18 -18.10
N ASN A 524 -14.58 3.40 -17.05
CA ASN A 524 -13.71 3.78 -15.93
C ASN A 524 -12.22 3.69 -16.28
N GLU A 525 -11.85 2.82 -17.22
CA GLU A 525 -10.44 2.64 -17.65
C GLU A 525 -10.05 3.58 -18.80
N LEU A 526 -11.02 4.09 -19.53
CA LEU A 526 -10.78 4.95 -20.70
C LEU A 526 -10.01 6.23 -20.40
N PRO A 527 -10.28 6.99 -19.32
CA PRO A 527 -9.53 8.20 -19.00
C PRO A 527 -8.03 7.94 -18.80
N THR A 528 -7.71 6.83 -18.13
CA THR A 528 -6.31 6.40 -17.91
C THR A 528 -5.64 6.08 -19.25
N LEU A 529 -6.30 5.34 -20.12
CA LEU A 529 -5.75 4.96 -21.41
C LEU A 529 -5.60 6.18 -22.35
N LYS A 530 -6.49 7.18 -22.29
CA LYS A 530 -6.38 8.42 -23.04
C LYS A 530 -5.18 9.29 -22.69
N ARG A 531 -4.67 9.18 -21.45
CA ARG A 531 -3.46 9.89 -21.01
C ARG A 531 -2.17 9.31 -21.64
N LEU A 532 -2.24 8.12 -22.24
CA LEU A 532 -1.09 7.43 -22.81
C LEU A 532 -0.93 7.82 -24.30
N ALA A 533 -0.04 8.76 -24.58
CA ALA A 533 0.17 9.36 -25.90
C ALA A 533 0.41 8.32 -27.02
N TYR A 534 1.01 7.17 -26.70
CA TYR A 534 1.27 6.11 -27.68
C TYR A 534 0.02 5.34 -28.12
N PHE A 535 -1.18 5.62 -27.55
CA PHE A 535 -2.46 5.12 -28.07
C PHE A 535 -3.17 6.11 -29.01
N GLU A 536 -2.74 7.36 -29.08
CA GLU A 536 -3.38 8.40 -29.91
C GLU A 536 -3.48 8.00 -31.38
N GLN A 537 -2.41 7.44 -31.95
CA GLN A 537 -2.40 7.00 -33.35
C GLN A 537 -3.39 5.86 -33.67
N PHE A 538 -3.91 5.18 -32.63
CA PHE A 538 -4.92 4.13 -32.78
C PHE A 538 -6.36 4.66 -32.57
N GLY A 539 -6.54 5.98 -32.50
CA GLY A 539 -7.84 6.64 -32.46
C GLY A 539 -8.52 6.63 -31.10
N ILE A 540 -7.77 6.44 -30.00
CA ILE A 540 -8.33 6.45 -28.63
C ILE A 540 -9.08 7.74 -28.30
N ASN A 541 -8.62 8.88 -28.82
CA ASN A 541 -9.20 10.21 -28.57
C ASN A 541 -10.55 10.39 -29.27
N ASN A 542 -10.88 9.57 -30.26
CA ASN A 542 -12.16 9.59 -30.98
C ASN A 542 -13.31 8.90 -30.22
N ILE A 543 -13.01 8.24 -29.10
CA ILE A 543 -14.03 7.60 -28.26
C ILE A 543 -14.65 8.68 -27.38
N GLU A 544 -15.77 9.27 -27.82
CA GLU A 544 -16.54 10.24 -27.05
C GLU A 544 -17.49 9.49 -26.13
N VAL A 545 -17.31 9.65 -24.82
CA VAL A 545 -18.27 9.13 -23.83
C VAL A 545 -19.38 10.15 -23.69
N PRO A 546 -20.65 9.79 -23.97
CA PRO A 546 -21.73 10.70 -23.72
C PRO A 546 -21.77 11.07 -22.22
N PRO A 547 -22.06 12.34 -21.89
CA PRO A 547 -22.24 12.73 -20.50
C PRO A 547 -23.34 11.89 -19.86
N PHE A 548 -23.11 11.44 -18.63
CA PHE A 548 -24.08 10.70 -17.82
C PHE A 548 -25.30 11.56 -17.49
#